data_a3db3a2cb0252ef5c265366977ea4d2a
#
_entry.id   a3db3a2cb0252ef5c265366977ea4d2a
#
_cell.length_a   1.000
_cell.length_b   1.000
_cell.length_c   1.000
_cell.angle_alpha   90.00
_cell.angle_beta   90.00
_cell.angle_gamma   90.00
#
_symmetry.space_group_name_H-M   'P 1'
#
loop_
_entity.id
_entity.type
_entity.pdbx_description
1 polymer ?
#
loop_
_entity_poly.entity_id
_entity_poly.type
_entity_poly.pdbx_seq_one_letter_code
_entity_poly.pdbx_strand_id
1 'polypeptide(L)'
;MSAANIAVKVVSLLFVPFLNKILGGEAGYSVYYSANQVFAFVYVLTTAGLPVAISKLVTELTSTGNRKQAKQAFRMARTLMVLLGIVLSVIMAIFAKPIARYMNNEDSWMGILTLAPTVLICSLLSAYRGYLQGMKNMTPTAVSQVVEQIVHVAVSVVLVLGLRSRGIVWAVAGASIGTAVGAAAALIIVIKYYGQYQQDQRVLHAGEDLRSVPKLTNEKLLKLILYYSLPITINSGIQYGGNMIDTSIMKGRLMAAGLSEYDSRTLHGMMGVTRQLLNVPTALVTSLCISLLPVIAGLYAQKKYAETRQKANYAFKLCYIIAVPLSIAMCVYAEPLYVMLGLGSGAKLLSYMSFSILLLGTVHLQSSVMQSVNELFSATLFMGIGVLVKAILNYILIAIPSLNIYGAVISTYVSYIIPLILNHICLVRKRGVRIKMFRLTLIPMICGGLMLVGSMPVYLLSDFLLGKFAGTYVTETISLILAAAAGIVVYFYAMKKTGGMDSSDFSLILPANLRKKLKL
;
A
#
# COMPACT_ATOMS: atom_id res chain seq x y z
N MET A 1 8.30 -10.31 8.75
CA MET A 1 7.80 -9.05 8.17
C MET A 1 6.47 -9.20 7.43
N SER A 2 6.32 -10.14 6.50
CA SER A 2 5.05 -10.32 5.74
C SER A 2 3.83 -10.56 6.64
N ALA A 3 3.93 -11.42 7.66
CA ALA A 3 2.83 -11.67 8.61
C ALA A 3 2.41 -10.42 9.40
N ALA A 4 3.37 -9.61 9.87
CA ALA A 4 3.08 -8.35 10.55
C ALA A 4 2.38 -7.34 9.62
N ASN A 5 2.84 -7.22 8.37
CA ASN A 5 2.20 -6.36 7.38
C ASN A 5 0.75 -6.81 7.08
N ILE A 6 0.49 -8.10 6.99
CA ILE A 6 -0.86 -8.64 6.80
C ILE A 6 -1.74 -8.31 8.01
N ALA A 7 -1.25 -8.58 9.23
CA ALA A 7 -1.98 -8.26 10.46
C ALA A 7 -2.35 -6.78 10.55
N VAL A 8 -1.40 -5.88 10.28
CA VAL A 8 -1.62 -4.42 10.22
C VAL A 8 -2.72 -4.07 9.21
N LYS A 9 -2.71 -4.67 8.02
CA LYS A 9 -3.70 -4.42 6.98
C LYS A 9 -5.10 -4.93 7.36
N VAL A 10 -5.18 -6.08 8.01
CA VAL A 10 -6.46 -6.62 8.53
C VAL A 10 -7.03 -5.69 9.60
N VAL A 11 -6.22 -5.25 10.56
CA VAL A 11 -6.66 -4.29 11.60
C VAL A 11 -7.11 -2.97 10.97
N SER A 12 -6.36 -2.45 9.98
CA SER A 12 -6.76 -1.25 9.23
C SER A 12 -8.09 -1.44 8.49
N LEU A 13 -8.32 -2.62 7.91
CA LEU A 13 -9.55 -2.93 7.20
C LEU A 13 -10.78 -2.88 8.12
N LEU A 14 -10.65 -3.44 9.33
CA LEU A 14 -11.73 -3.43 10.33
C LEU A 14 -11.97 -2.03 10.92
N PHE A 15 -10.94 -1.19 10.97
CA PHE A 15 -11.05 0.19 11.47
C PHE A 15 -11.86 1.09 10.54
N VAL A 16 -11.79 0.90 9.22
CA VAL A 16 -12.48 1.76 8.23
C VAL A 16 -13.99 1.78 8.41
N PRO A 17 -14.72 0.64 8.45
CA PRO A 17 -16.15 0.61 8.65
C PRO A 17 -16.57 1.25 9.98
N PHE A 18 -15.82 0.95 11.04
CA PHE A 18 -16.06 1.51 12.34
C PHE A 18 -15.95 3.05 12.32
N LEU A 19 -14.86 3.57 11.72
CA LEU A 19 -14.63 5.00 11.60
C LEU A 19 -15.71 5.65 10.72
N ASN A 20 -16.06 5.02 9.58
CA ASN A 20 -17.12 5.50 8.70
C ASN A 20 -18.45 5.68 9.45
N LYS A 21 -18.85 4.67 10.21
CA LYS A 21 -20.09 4.69 10.99
C LYS A 21 -20.10 5.80 12.06
N ILE A 22 -18.99 5.98 12.78
CA ILE A 22 -18.91 6.98 13.86
C ILE A 22 -18.86 8.41 13.31
N LEU A 23 -18.21 8.61 12.17
CA LEU A 23 -18.13 9.92 11.52
C LEU A 23 -19.42 10.33 10.80
N GLY A 24 -20.47 9.51 10.84
CA GLY A 24 -21.76 9.81 10.22
C GLY A 24 -21.88 9.39 8.76
N GLY A 25 -21.21 8.30 8.38
CA GLY A 25 -21.22 7.73 7.04
C GLY A 25 -20.15 8.31 6.12
N GLU A 26 -20.34 8.07 4.83
CA GLU A 26 -19.37 8.43 3.78
C GLU A 26 -19.06 9.93 3.72
N ALA A 27 -20.06 10.77 3.96
CA ALA A 27 -19.87 12.22 3.99
C ALA A 27 -18.88 12.66 5.08
N GLY A 28 -18.99 12.10 6.29
CA GLY A 28 -18.02 12.36 7.35
C GLY A 28 -16.68 11.71 7.12
N TYR A 29 -16.67 10.49 6.57
CA TYR A 29 -15.43 9.82 6.18
C TYR A 29 -14.63 10.58 5.12
N SER A 30 -15.31 11.31 4.22
CA SER A 30 -14.68 12.20 3.22
C SER A 30 -13.73 13.23 3.86
N VAL A 31 -14.10 13.77 5.03
CA VAL A 31 -13.27 14.76 5.76
C VAL A 31 -11.97 14.11 6.25
N TYR A 32 -12.09 12.94 6.88
CA TYR A 32 -10.95 12.16 7.33
C TYR A 32 -10.06 11.71 6.15
N TYR A 33 -10.68 11.22 5.07
CA TYR A 33 -9.98 10.77 3.87
C TYR A 33 -9.15 11.88 3.24
N SER A 34 -9.70 13.11 3.13
CA SER A 34 -8.95 14.27 2.63
C SER A 34 -7.71 14.56 3.45
N ALA A 35 -7.83 14.62 4.78
CA ALA A 35 -6.70 14.86 5.67
C ALA A 35 -5.62 13.77 5.54
N ASN A 36 -6.05 12.50 5.44
CA ASN A 36 -5.13 11.38 5.28
C ASN A 36 -4.39 11.37 3.93
N GLN A 37 -5.00 11.81 2.83
CA GLN A 37 -4.31 11.88 1.53
C GLN A 37 -3.22 12.94 1.52
N VAL A 38 -3.44 14.09 2.15
CA VAL A 38 -2.41 15.11 2.34
C VAL A 38 -1.26 14.55 3.18
N PHE A 39 -1.59 13.94 4.30
CA PHE A 39 -0.59 13.29 5.17
C PHE A 39 0.17 12.19 4.43
N ALA A 40 -0.50 11.31 3.70
CA ALA A 40 0.14 10.21 2.98
C ALA A 40 1.15 10.70 1.93
N PHE A 41 0.83 11.80 1.23
CA PHE A 41 1.76 12.42 0.28
C PHE A 41 2.99 12.98 1.00
N VAL A 42 2.81 13.78 2.06
CA VAL A 42 3.92 14.38 2.82
C VAL A 42 4.75 13.29 3.53
N TYR A 43 4.10 12.29 4.11
CA TYR A 43 4.72 11.13 4.76
C TYR A 43 5.66 10.39 3.82
N VAL A 44 5.24 10.10 2.59
CA VAL A 44 6.05 9.32 1.67
C VAL A 44 7.33 10.04 1.23
N LEU A 45 7.31 11.38 1.18
CA LEU A 45 8.50 12.17 0.86
C LEU A 45 9.63 11.98 1.90
N THR A 46 9.27 11.70 3.15
CA THR A 46 10.24 11.46 4.23
C THR A 46 10.56 9.98 4.45
N THR A 47 9.65 9.06 4.11
CA THR A 47 9.72 7.67 4.56
C THR A 47 9.96 6.65 3.45
N ALA A 48 9.92 7.04 2.16
CA ALA A 48 10.09 6.09 1.06
C ALA A 48 11.57 5.77 0.76
N GLY A 49 12.35 6.75 0.35
CA GLY A 49 13.70 6.53 -0.18
C GLY A 49 14.79 6.50 0.88
N LEU A 50 14.75 7.43 1.83
CA LEU A 50 15.81 7.57 2.84
C LEU A 50 16.01 6.32 3.71
N PRO A 51 14.98 5.65 4.25
CA PRO A 51 15.17 4.42 5.03
C PRO A 51 15.77 3.28 4.20
N VAL A 52 15.41 3.18 2.92
CA VAL A 52 15.98 2.18 2.01
C VAL A 52 17.45 2.48 1.74
N ALA A 53 17.81 3.75 1.52
CA ALA A 53 19.19 4.19 1.37
C ALA A 53 20.03 3.89 2.62
N ILE A 54 19.48 4.17 3.82
CA ILE A 54 20.12 3.83 5.10
C ILE A 54 20.35 2.33 5.19
N SER A 55 19.32 1.53 4.96
CA SER A 55 19.39 0.07 5.05
C SER A 55 20.47 -0.48 4.13
N LYS A 56 20.48 -0.04 2.86
CA LYS A 56 21.48 -0.47 1.87
C LYS A 56 22.90 -0.08 2.28
N LEU A 57 23.12 1.20 2.59
CA LEU A 57 24.45 1.72 2.93
C LEU A 57 24.99 1.11 4.23
N VAL A 58 24.15 0.92 5.24
CA VAL A 58 24.51 0.25 6.48
C VAL A 58 24.90 -1.21 6.22
N THR A 59 24.15 -1.93 5.38
CA THR A 59 24.48 -3.32 5.00
C THR A 59 25.82 -3.39 4.27
N GLU A 60 26.06 -2.52 3.30
CA GLU A 60 27.31 -2.47 2.53
C GLU A 60 28.51 -2.18 3.45
N LEU A 61 28.41 -1.15 4.28
CA LEU A 61 29.50 -0.77 5.20
C LEU A 61 29.75 -1.81 6.29
N THR A 62 28.71 -2.50 6.76
CA THR A 62 28.85 -3.54 7.78
C THR A 62 29.45 -4.82 7.18
N SER A 63 29.09 -5.17 5.96
CA SER A 63 29.66 -6.35 5.28
C SER A 63 31.15 -6.21 4.98
N THR A 64 31.63 -4.97 4.83
CA THR A 64 33.06 -4.65 4.68
C THR A 64 33.79 -4.43 6.02
N GLY A 65 33.13 -4.69 7.18
CA GLY A 65 33.72 -4.51 8.50
C GLY A 65 33.72 -3.06 9.01
N ASN A 66 33.23 -2.09 8.24
CA ASN A 66 33.29 -0.67 8.58
C ASN A 66 32.07 -0.18 9.40
N ARG A 67 31.89 -0.75 10.60
CA ARG A 67 30.76 -0.44 11.49
C ARG A 67 30.72 1.01 11.97
N LYS A 68 31.90 1.63 12.17
CA LYS A 68 31.98 3.06 12.56
C LYS A 68 31.35 3.96 11.50
N GLN A 69 31.65 3.71 10.24
CA GLN A 69 31.06 4.47 9.14
C GLN A 69 29.58 4.14 8.91
N ALA A 70 29.14 2.90 9.12
CA ALA A 70 27.72 2.56 9.10
C ALA A 70 26.93 3.40 10.14
N LYS A 71 27.47 3.55 11.34
CA LYS A 71 26.88 4.42 12.39
C LYS A 71 26.94 5.90 12.01
N GLN A 72 28.01 6.35 11.36
CA GLN A 72 28.14 7.72 10.87
C GLN A 72 27.12 8.02 9.76
N ALA A 73 26.99 7.14 8.77
CA ALA A 73 25.99 7.23 7.71
C ALA A 73 24.56 7.29 8.27
N PHE A 74 24.26 6.45 9.26
CA PHE A 74 22.98 6.50 9.98
C PHE A 74 22.75 7.85 10.68
N ARG A 75 23.72 8.38 11.40
CA ARG A 75 23.57 9.69 12.06
C ARG A 75 23.28 10.80 11.06
N MET A 76 24.02 10.85 9.96
CA MET A 76 23.82 11.84 8.91
C MET A 76 22.42 11.71 8.28
N ALA A 77 22.02 10.51 7.89
CA ALA A 77 20.71 10.27 7.29
C ALA A 77 19.57 10.56 8.28
N ARG A 78 19.72 10.20 9.57
CA ARG A 78 18.76 10.54 10.61
C ARG A 78 18.62 12.06 10.77
N THR A 79 19.71 12.81 10.78
CA THR A 79 19.66 14.28 10.86
C THR A 79 18.93 14.87 9.65
N LEU A 80 19.22 14.39 8.44
CA LEU A 80 18.49 14.79 7.23
C LEU A 80 16.99 14.49 7.33
N MET A 81 16.62 13.30 7.82
CA MET A 81 15.21 12.91 7.97
C MET A 81 14.50 13.77 9.02
N VAL A 82 15.16 14.10 10.12
CA VAL A 82 14.60 15.00 11.14
C VAL A 82 14.40 16.41 10.57
N LEU A 83 15.40 16.96 9.88
CA LEU A 83 15.28 18.28 9.25
C LEU A 83 14.16 18.33 8.22
N LEU A 84 14.10 17.34 7.30
CA LEU A 84 13.01 17.21 6.34
C LEU A 84 11.66 17.04 7.04
N GLY A 85 11.61 16.22 8.09
CA GLY A 85 10.40 16.00 8.89
C GLY A 85 9.91 17.28 9.56
N ILE A 86 10.80 18.09 10.14
CA ILE A 86 10.45 19.38 10.72
C ILE A 86 9.92 20.33 9.64
N VAL A 87 10.67 20.52 8.55
CA VAL A 87 10.27 21.44 7.47
C VAL A 87 8.90 21.06 6.90
N LEU A 88 8.70 19.78 6.54
CA LEU A 88 7.44 19.34 5.97
C LEU A 88 6.29 19.34 6.97
N SER A 89 6.55 19.04 8.26
CA SER A 89 5.57 19.15 9.34
C SER A 89 5.10 20.60 9.51
N VAL A 90 6.02 21.55 9.53
CA VAL A 90 5.72 23.00 9.66
C VAL A 90 4.96 23.49 8.42
N ILE A 91 5.40 23.13 7.23
CA ILE A 91 4.69 23.47 5.98
C ILE A 91 3.27 22.94 6.03
N MET A 92 3.08 21.63 6.37
CA MET A 92 1.78 21.02 6.45
C MET A 92 0.88 21.70 7.49
N ALA A 93 1.43 22.12 8.63
CA ALA A 93 0.68 22.83 9.68
C ALA A 93 0.25 24.24 9.23
N ILE A 94 1.17 25.02 8.64
CA ILE A 94 0.88 26.40 8.17
C ILE A 94 -0.15 26.37 7.04
N PHE A 95 -0.03 25.44 6.10
CA PHE A 95 -0.89 25.34 4.93
C PHE A 95 -2.13 24.46 5.14
N ALA A 96 -2.42 23.97 6.38
CA ALA A 96 -3.56 23.09 6.65
C ALA A 96 -4.90 23.68 6.19
N LYS A 97 -5.20 24.93 6.52
CA LYS A 97 -6.44 25.63 6.08
C LYS A 97 -6.45 25.90 4.56
N PRO A 98 -5.41 26.51 3.94
CA PRO A 98 -5.35 26.69 2.49
C PRO A 98 -5.54 25.38 1.71
N ILE A 99 -4.90 24.28 2.13
CA ILE A 99 -5.04 22.97 1.49
C ILE A 99 -6.49 22.46 1.60
N ALA A 100 -7.09 22.52 2.79
CA ALA A 100 -8.47 22.08 3.02
C ALA A 100 -9.47 22.87 2.14
N ARG A 101 -9.26 24.18 1.96
CA ARG A 101 -10.05 25.03 1.06
C ARG A 101 -9.86 24.63 -0.41
N TYR A 102 -8.61 24.42 -0.83
CA TYR A 102 -8.32 23.99 -2.19
C TYR A 102 -8.99 22.65 -2.54
N MET A 103 -9.09 21.75 -1.56
CA MET A 103 -9.78 20.46 -1.69
C MET A 103 -11.31 20.58 -1.62
N ASN A 104 -11.89 21.78 -1.49
CA ASN A 104 -13.30 22.02 -1.24
C ASN A 104 -13.84 21.21 -0.05
N ASN A 105 -13.01 20.92 0.94
CA ASN A 105 -13.37 20.15 2.12
C ASN A 105 -12.79 20.81 3.38
N GLU A 106 -13.31 22.03 3.67
CA GLU A 106 -12.76 22.90 4.72
C GLU A 106 -12.67 22.21 6.08
N ASP A 107 -13.65 21.36 6.43
CA ASP A 107 -13.68 20.63 7.70
C ASP A 107 -12.45 19.74 7.94
N SER A 108 -11.68 19.40 6.88
CA SER A 108 -10.49 18.57 6.98
C SER A 108 -9.26 19.27 7.57
N TRP A 109 -9.28 20.62 7.73
CA TRP A 109 -8.11 21.40 8.15
C TRP A 109 -7.54 20.97 9.51
N MET A 110 -8.41 20.66 10.48
CA MET A 110 -7.96 20.25 11.82
C MET A 110 -7.32 18.86 11.76
N GLY A 111 -7.85 17.94 10.93
CA GLY A 111 -7.24 16.63 10.67
C GLY A 111 -5.84 16.76 10.04
N ILE A 112 -5.68 17.68 9.07
CA ILE A 112 -4.38 17.97 8.45
C ILE A 112 -3.41 18.53 9.50
N LEU A 113 -3.86 19.49 10.31
CA LEU A 113 -3.05 20.13 11.34
C LEU A 113 -2.57 19.13 12.40
N THR A 114 -3.46 18.25 12.88
CA THR A 114 -3.13 17.25 13.90
C THR A 114 -2.25 16.11 13.37
N LEU A 115 -2.27 15.84 12.06
CA LEU A 115 -1.34 14.92 11.40
C LEU A 115 0.04 15.51 11.14
N ALA A 116 0.19 16.84 11.14
CA ALA A 116 1.47 17.47 10.83
C ALA A 116 2.64 17.01 11.74
N PRO A 117 2.51 16.95 13.09
CA PRO A 117 3.57 16.44 13.95
C PRO A 117 3.92 14.97 13.69
N THR A 118 2.96 14.19 13.18
CA THR A 118 3.17 12.77 12.86
C THR A 118 4.23 12.59 11.77
N VAL A 119 4.35 13.53 10.84
CA VAL A 119 5.38 13.50 9.79
C VAL A 119 6.78 13.46 10.38
N LEU A 120 7.05 14.29 11.39
CA LEU A 120 8.33 14.33 12.08
C LEU A 120 8.58 13.02 12.85
N ILE A 121 7.59 12.54 13.60
CA ILE A 121 7.68 11.29 14.36
C ILE A 121 7.97 10.11 13.44
N CYS A 122 7.25 10.01 12.33
CA CYS A 122 7.42 8.95 11.34
C CYS A 122 8.76 9.04 10.60
N SER A 123 9.25 10.24 10.32
CA SER A 123 10.59 10.43 9.74
C SER A 123 11.66 9.84 10.64
N LEU A 124 11.61 10.15 11.93
CA LEU A 124 12.55 9.63 12.93
C LEU A 124 12.40 8.10 13.10
N LEU A 125 11.18 7.61 13.23
CA LEU A 125 10.86 6.19 13.31
C LEU A 125 11.43 5.41 12.12
N SER A 126 11.26 5.93 10.91
CA SER A 126 11.73 5.29 9.67
C SER A 126 13.26 5.28 9.57
N ALA A 127 13.95 6.29 10.11
CA ALA A 127 15.41 6.29 10.17
C ALA A 127 15.94 5.12 11.01
N TYR A 128 15.37 4.91 12.20
CA TYR A 128 15.77 3.80 13.07
C TYR A 128 15.39 2.44 12.47
N ARG A 129 14.20 2.32 11.89
CA ARG A 129 13.80 1.09 11.16
C ARG A 129 14.78 0.78 10.03
N GLY A 130 15.15 1.77 9.21
CA GLY A 130 16.11 1.61 8.12
C GLY A 130 17.47 1.13 8.60
N TYR A 131 17.98 1.66 9.72
CA TYR A 131 19.22 1.21 10.32
C TYR A 131 19.17 -0.24 10.78
N LEU A 132 18.14 -0.62 11.57
CA LEU A 132 17.99 -1.98 12.09
C LEU A 132 17.78 -3.01 10.97
N GLN A 133 17.04 -2.65 9.93
CA GLN A 133 16.91 -3.47 8.72
C GLN A 133 18.26 -3.66 8.01
N GLY A 134 19.07 -2.59 7.91
CA GLY A 134 20.41 -2.65 7.35
C GLY A 134 21.35 -3.57 8.15
N MET A 135 21.12 -3.68 9.45
CA MET A 135 21.79 -4.63 10.34
C MET A 135 21.18 -6.05 10.30
N LYS A 136 20.31 -6.32 9.31
CA LYS A 136 19.61 -7.60 9.12
C LYS A 136 18.67 -8.01 10.27
N ASN A 137 18.32 -7.08 11.17
CA ASN A 137 17.36 -7.30 12.24
C ASN A 137 15.99 -6.72 11.88
N MET A 138 15.08 -7.58 11.40
CA MET A 138 13.75 -7.20 10.95
C MET A 138 12.70 -7.21 12.09
N THR A 139 13.02 -7.83 13.23
CA THR A 139 12.07 -7.99 14.35
C THR A 139 11.56 -6.66 14.91
N PRO A 140 12.43 -5.65 15.17
CA PRO A 140 11.96 -4.36 15.70
C PRO A 140 10.99 -3.65 14.74
N THR A 141 11.23 -3.77 13.44
CA THR A 141 10.32 -3.19 12.44
C THR A 141 8.95 -3.86 12.50
N ALA A 142 8.90 -5.20 12.54
CA ALA A 142 7.66 -5.96 12.59
C ALA A 142 6.86 -5.66 13.86
N VAL A 143 7.52 -5.71 15.03
CA VAL A 143 6.88 -5.45 16.33
C VAL A 143 6.35 -4.00 16.39
N SER A 144 7.18 -3.03 15.99
CA SER A 144 6.77 -1.63 16.04
C SER A 144 5.60 -1.31 15.11
N GLN A 145 5.49 -1.95 13.94
CA GLN A 145 4.36 -1.77 13.04
C GLN A 145 3.05 -2.29 13.63
N VAL A 146 3.09 -3.45 14.29
CA VAL A 146 1.89 -4.01 14.94
C VAL A 146 1.46 -3.13 16.11
N VAL A 147 2.39 -2.70 16.96
CA VAL A 147 2.08 -1.80 18.09
C VAL A 147 1.57 -0.45 17.60
N GLU A 148 2.21 0.12 16.57
CA GLU A 148 1.75 1.36 15.93
C GLU A 148 0.27 1.28 15.54
N GLN A 149 -0.11 0.18 14.87
CA GLN A 149 -1.49 0.00 14.40
C GLN A 149 -2.49 -0.22 15.54
N ILE A 150 -2.12 -1.04 16.54
CA ILE A 150 -3.00 -1.29 17.70
C ILE A 150 -3.23 0.00 18.48
N VAL A 151 -2.17 0.72 18.80
CA VAL A 151 -2.26 1.98 19.54
C VAL A 151 -3.00 3.04 18.73
N HIS A 152 -2.72 3.16 17.43
CA HIS A 152 -3.44 4.04 16.51
C HIS A 152 -4.95 3.79 16.60
N VAL A 153 -5.39 2.56 16.39
CA VAL A 153 -6.82 2.21 16.38
C VAL A 153 -7.45 2.47 17.75
N ALA A 154 -6.82 2.00 18.84
CA ALA A 154 -7.36 2.16 20.20
C ALA A 154 -7.51 3.64 20.58
N VAL A 155 -6.48 4.46 20.37
CA VAL A 155 -6.51 5.89 20.70
C VAL A 155 -7.45 6.64 19.77
N SER A 156 -7.47 6.34 18.47
CA SER A 156 -8.41 6.94 17.51
C SER A 156 -9.86 6.70 17.93
N VAL A 157 -10.21 5.45 18.29
CA VAL A 157 -11.56 5.09 18.73
C VAL A 157 -11.96 5.90 19.96
N VAL A 158 -11.12 5.93 20.97
CA VAL A 158 -11.39 6.67 22.23
C VAL A 158 -11.58 8.17 21.95
N LEU A 159 -10.67 8.77 21.17
CA LEU A 159 -10.72 10.20 20.89
C LEU A 159 -11.88 10.59 19.97
N VAL A 160 -12.19 9.77 18.96
CA VAL A 160 -13.33 10.03 18.07
C VAL A 160 -14.64 9.98 18.85
N LEU A 161 -14.84 8.95 19.69
CA LEU A 161 -16.03 8.84 20.54
C LEU A 161 -16.16 10.01 21.53
N GLY A 162 -15.05 10.42 22.16
CA GLY A 162 -15.04 11.54 23.12
C GLY A 162 -15.24 12.91 22.47
N LEU A 163 -14.77 13.11 21.24
CA LEU A 163 -14.80 14.39 20.54
C LEU A 163 -15.97 14.53 19.55
N ARG A 164 -16.67 13.45 19.25
CA ARG A 164 -17.82 13.42 18.32
C ARG A 164 -18.90 14.44 18.66
N SER A 165 -19.19 14.63 19.95
CA SER A 165 -20.18 15.61 20.41
C SER A 165 -19.84 17.06 20.06
N ARG A 166 -18.57 17.36 19.79
CA ARG A 166 -18.07 18.69 19.38
C ARG A 166 -18.12 18.93 17.87
N GLY A 167 -18.61 17.95 17.10
CA GLY A 167 -18.73 18.03 15.65
C GLY A 167 -17.67 17.25 14.88
N ILE A 168 -17.86 17.17 13.56
CA ILE A 168 -17.05 16.34 12.64
C ILE A 168 -15.57 16.74 12.62
N VAL A 169 -15.29 18.04 12.68
CA VAL A 169 -13.91 18.59 12.64
C VAL A 169 -13.08 18.04 13.82
N TRP A 170 -13.65 18.02 15.02
CA TRP A 170 -13.00 17.50 16.22
C TRP A 170 -12.93 15.99 16.25
N ALA A 171 -13.94 15.30 15.72
CA ALA A 171 -13.92 13.85 15.59
C ALA A 171 -12.78 13.39 14.65
N VAL A 172 -12.61 14.06 13.51
CA VAL A 172 -11.52 13.79 12.56
C VAL A 172 -10.15 14.13 13.16
N ALA A 173 -10.05 15.23 13.93
CA ALA A 173 -8.83 15.55 14.66
C ALA A 173 -8.48 14.43 15.67
N GLY A 174 -9.46 13.88 16.37
CA GLY A 174 -9.26 12.76 17.30
C GLY A 174 -8.72 11.50 16.59
N ALA A 175 -9.30 11.13 15.44
CA ALA A 175 -8.80 10.04 14.62
C ALA A 175 -7.35 10.26 14.20
N SER A 176 -7.02 11.49 13.81
CA SER A 176 -5.68 11.89 13.35
C SER A 176 -4.64 11.90 14.49
N ILE A 177 -5.01 12.34 15.68
CA ILE A 177 -4.15 12.30 16.88
C ILE A 177 -3.79 10.84 17.22
N GLY A 178 -4.74 9.90 17.05
CA GLY A 178 -4.45 8.47 17.25
C GLY A 178 -3.31 7.97 16.36
N THR A 179 -3.20 8.46 15.13
CA THR A 179 -2.07 8.15 14.24
C THR A 179 -0.74 8.66 14.81
N ALA A 180 -0.72 9.89 15.36
CA ALA A 180 0.46 10.47 15.97
C ALA A 180 0.92 9.68 17.21
N VAL A 181 -0.03 9.31 18.08
CA VAL A 181 0.25 8.55 19.30
C VAL A 181 0.73 7.13 18.96
N GLY A 182 0.14 6.48 17.95
CA GLY A 182 0.59 5.18 17.45
C GLY A 182 2.02 5.23 16.94
N ALA A 183 2.35 6.23 16.12
CA ALA A 183 3.71 6.44 15.62
C ALA A 183 4.72 6.74 16.75
N ALA A 184 4.33 7.52 17.75
CA ALA A 184 5.16 7.80 18.92
C ALA A 184 5.44 6.53 19.76
N ALA A 185 4.41 5.70 19.99
CA ALA A 185 4.56 4.42 20.68
C ALA A 185 5.54 3.49 19.93
N ALA A 186 5.39 3.41 18.61
CA ALA A 186 6.29 2.64 17.75
C ALA A 186 7.75 3.16 17.82
N LEU A 187 7.92 4.48 17.83
CA LEU A 187 9.24 5.12 17.94
C LEU A 187 9.93 4.76 19.25
N ILE A 188 9.22 4.81 20.38
CA ILE A 188 9.76 4.43 21.70
C ILE A 188 10.26 2.99 21.67
N ILE A 189 9.48 2.06 21.09
CA ILE A 189 9.86 0.65 20.96
C ILE A 189 11.12 0.49 20.11
N VAL A 190 11.18 1.13 18.95
CA VAL A 190 12.34 1.00 18.06
C VAL A 190 13.60 1.62 18.65
N ILE A 191 13.49 2.73 19.40
CA ILE A 191 14.61 3.33 20.14
C ILE A 191 15.11 2.37 21.23
N LYS A 192 14.23 1.69 21.96
CA LYS A 192 14.60 0.66 22.93
C LYS A 192 15.42 -0.47 22.27
N TYR A 193 14.90 -1.04 21.17
CA TYR A 193 15.62 -2.07 20.41
C TYR A 193 16.97 -1.58 19.88
N TYR A 194 17.04 -0.32 19.42
CA TYR A 194 18.30 0.28 18.98
C TYR A 194 19.30 0.38 20.12
N GLY A 195 18.86 0.78 21.32
CA GLY A 195 19.70 0.85 22.52
C GLY A 195 20.26 -0.51 22.91
N GLN A 196 19.39 -1.53 23.01
CA GLN A 196 19.78 -2.92 23.28
C GLN A 196 20.79 -3.43 22.24
N TYR A 197 20.49 -3.26 20.96
CA TYR A 197 21.39 -3.66 19.89
C TYR A 197 22.77 -2.99 19.98
N GLN A 198 22.83 -1.69 20.33
CA GLN A 198 24.09 -0.98 20.52
C GLN A 198 24.90 -1.51 21.73
N GLN A 199 24.23 -1.93 22.79
CA GLN A 199 24.83 -2.51 23.98
C GLN A 199 25.42 -3.88 23.67
N ASP A 200 24.64 -4.77 23.01
CA ASP A 200 25.07 -6.10 22.58
C ASP A 200 26.29 -6.01 21.66
N GLN A 201 26.28 -5.08 20.71
CA GLN A 201 27.42 -4.87 19.81
C GLN A 201 28.69 -4.35 20.51
N ARG A 202 28.55 -3.57 21.59
CA ARG A 202 29.69 -3.15 22.38
C ARG A 202 30.35 -4.30 23.15
N VAL A 203 29.51 -5.22 23.66
CA VAL A 203 29.98 -6.41 24.39
C VAL A 203 30.67 -7.40 23.45
N LEU A 204 30.02 -7.70 22.32
CA LEU A 204 30.50 -8.68 21.34
C LEU A 204 31.81 -8.30 20.66
N HIS A 205 32.13 -7.02 20.57
CA HIS A 205 33.32 -6.47 19.87
C HIS A 205 34.24 -5.64 20.73
N ALA A 206 34.20 -5.86 22.05
CA ALA A 206 35.13 -5.29 23.00
C ALA A 206 36.51 -5.96 22.84
N GLY A 207 37.34 -5.45 21.93
CA GLY A 207 38.69 -5.99 21.67
C GLY A 207 39.04 -6.26 20.21
N GLU A 208 38.08 -6.10 19.28
CA GLU A 208 38.41 -6.18 17.85
C GLU A 208 39.20 -4.94 17.42
N ASP A 209 40.49 -5.14 17.09
CA ASP A 209 41.29 -4.15 16.39
C ASP A 209 40.66 -3.89 15.01
N LEU A 210 40.03 -2.74 14.88
CA LEU A 210 39.39 -2.30 13.64
C LEU A 210 40.48 -2.02 12.60
N ARG A 211 40.78 -3.00 11.75
CA ARG A 211 41.64 -2.83 10.57
C ARG A 211 41.28 -1.53 9.86
N SER A 212 42.28 -0.83 9.38
CA SER A 212 42.17 0.45 8.68
C SER A 212 41.45 0.31 7.34
N VAL A 213 40.11 0.21 7.40
CA VAL A 213 39.29 0.26 6.18
C VAL A 213 39.26 1.72 5.71
N PRO A 214 39.41 2.00 4.39
CA PRO A 214 39.38 3.35 3.85
C PRO A 214 38.14 4.12 4.33
N LYS A 215 38.33 5.27 4.97
CA LYS A 215 37.23 6.11 5.47
C LYS A 215 36.64 6.91 4.31
N LEU A 216 35.35 6.73 4.05
CA LEU A 216 34.59 7.61 3.17
C LEU A 216 34.42 8.99 3.83
N THR A 217 34.58 10.05 3.08
CA THR A 217 34.32 11.41 3.55
C THR A 217 32.83 11.63 3.80
N ASN A 218 32.48 12.59 4.67
CA ASN A 218 31.06 12.94 4.91
C ASN A 218 30.34 13.32 3.63
N GLU A 219 31.01 14.02 2.72
CA GLU A 219 30.47 14.41 1.42
C GLU A 219 30.13 13.18 0.56
N LYS A 220 31.03 12.18 0.50
CA LYS A 220 30.76 10.93 -0.22
C LYS A 220 29.58 10.16 0.40
N LEU A 221 29.51 10.08 1.73
CA LEU A 221 28.39 9.44 2.42
C LEU A 221 27.07 10.14 2.10
N LEU A 222 27.04 11.47 2.13
CA LEU A 222 25.87 12.26 1.78
C LEU A 222 25.45 12.03 0.32
N LYS A 223 26.40 12.08 -0.62
CA LYS A 223 26.13 11.81 -2.04
C LYS A 223 25.55 10.40 -2.24
N LEU A 224 26.06 9.40 -1.54
CA LEU A 224 25.52 8.03 -1.62
C LEU A 224 24.10 7.92 -1.05
N ILE A 225 23.83 8.57 0.09
CA ILE A 225 22.49 8.62 0.70
C ILE A 225 21.50 9.23 -0.30
N LEU A 226 21.82 10.39 -0.87
CA LEU A 226 20.97 11.07 -1.84
C LEU A 226 20.83 10.26 -3.13
N TYR A 227 21.91 9.69 -3.64
CA TYR A 227 21.89 8.87 -4.85
C TYR A 227 20.95 7.66 -4.75
N TYR A 228 20.93 6.98 -3.58
CA TYR A 228 20.04 5.84 -3.36
C TYR A 228 18.61 6.26 -3.01
N SER A 229 18.42 7.39 -2.32
CA SER A 229 17.10 7.80 -1.83
C SER A 229 16.27 8.56 -2.86
N LEU A 230 16.85 9.49 -3.61
CA LEU A 230 16.11 10.39 -4.50
C LEU A 230 15.25 9.68 -5.54
N PRO A 231 15.76 8.67 -6.29
CA PRO A 231 14.94 8.00 -7.30
C PRO A 231 13.70 7.30 -6.70
N ILE A 232 13.87 6.69 -5.52
CA ILE A 232 12.79 5.99 -4.82
C ILE A 232 11.77 7.00 -4.28
N THR A 233 12.25 8.10 -3.70
CA THR A 233 11.38 9.16 -3.18
C THR A 233 10.59 9.83 -4.31
N ILE A 234 11.22 10.13 -5.45
CA ILE A 234 10.55 10.72 -6.61
C ILE A 234 9.47 9.78 -7.16
N ASN A 235 9.80 8.50 -7.35
CA ASN A 235 8.83 7.52 -7.84
C ASN A 235 7.62 7.38 -6.91
N SER A 236 7.86 7.26 -5.61
CA SER A 236 6.78 7.17 -4.61
C SER A 236 6.03 8.51 -4.49
N GLY A 237 6.73 9.64 -4.56
CA GLY A 237 6.14 10.97 -4.55
C GLY A 237 5.19 11.22 -5.71
N ILE A 238 5.54 10.75 -6.92
CA ILE A 238 4.66 10.83 -8.09
C ILE A 238 3.37 10.04 -7.85
N GLN A 239 3.48 8.83 -7.32
CA GLN A 239 2.33 7.97 -7.07
C GLN A 239 1.39 8.54 -6.00
N TYR A 240 1.91 8.92 -4.85
CA TYR A 240 1.11 9.50 -3.75
C TYR A 240 0.64 10.93 -4.06
N GLY A 241 1.45 11.70 -4.78
CA GLY A 241 1.06 13.01 -5.31
C GLY A 241 -0.12 12.91 -6.28
N GLY A 242 -0.12 11.90 -7.15
CA GLY A 242 -1.26 11.61 -8.01
C GLY A 242 -2.54 11.32 -7.23
N ASN A 243 -2.46 10.54 -6.16
CA ASN A 243 -3.62 10.26 -5.29
C ASN A 243 -4.10 11.53 -4.56
N MET A 244 -3.18 12.38 -4.11
CA MET A 244 -3.50 13.67 -3.50
C MET A 244 -4.19 14.61 -4.51
N ILE A 245 -3.68 14.73 -5.74
CA ILE A 245 -4.30 15.51 -6.81
C ILE A 245 -5.72 15.02 -7.08
N ASP A 246 -5.91 13.71 -7.26
CA ASP A 246 -7.24 13.12 -7.45
C ASP A 246 -8.22 13.54 -6.35
N THR A 247 -7.81 13.39 -5.10
CA THR A 247 -8.64 13.71 -3.94
C THR A 247 -8.95 15.21 -3.88
N SER A 248 -7.96 16.05 -4.23
CA SER A 248 -8.09 17.51 -4.19
C SER A 248 -9.09 18.06 -5.20
N ILE A 249 -9.13 17.50 -6.41
CA ILE A 249 -10.00 18.01 -7.49
C ILE A 249 -11.37 17.35 -7.50
N MET A 250 -11.52 16.14 -6.94
CA MET A 250 -12.72 15.31 -7.10
C MET A 250 -13.99 15.99 -6.61
N LYS A 251 -14.01 16.50 -5.37
CA LYS A 251 -15.22 17.10 -4.80
C LYS A 251 -15.67 18.33 -5.61
N GLY A 252 -14.72 19.23 -5.97
CA GLY A 252 -15.01 20.41 -6.79
C GLY A 252 -15.56 20.06 -8.19
N ARG A 253 -15.07 18.94 -8.78
CA ARG A 253 -15.57 18.49 -10.10
C ARG A 253 -16.93 17.81 -10.01
N LEU A 254 -17.24 17.10 -8.91
CA LEU A 254 -18.58 16.58 -8.64
C LEU A 254 -19.61 17.70 -8.46
N MET A 255 -19.24 18.77 -7.76
CA MET A 255 -20.09 19.97 -7.67
C MET A 255 -20.27 20.65 -9.03
N ALA A 256 -19.23 20.72 -9.86
CA ALA A 256 -19.33 21.24 -11.22
C ALA A 256 -20.22 20.35 -12.13
N ALA A 257 -20.39 19.08 -11.82
CA ALA A 257 -21.35 18.18 -12.47
C ALA A 257 -22.81 18.43 -12.05
N GLY A 258 -23.07 19.41 -11.17
CA GLY A 258 -24.42 19.76 -10.70
C GLY A 258 -24.85 19.04 -9.41
N LEU A 259 -23.97 18.31 -8.76
CA LEU A 259 -24.29 17.65 -7.50
C LEU A 259 -24.25 18.63 -6.32
N SER A 260 -25.10 18.39 -5.32
CA SER A 260 -25.08 19.13 -4.06
C SER A 260 -23.73 18.96 -3.34
N GLU A 261 -23.43 19.86 -2.41
CA GLU A 261 -22.22 19.72 -1.59
C GLU A 261 -22.23 18.43 -0.78
N TYR A 262 -23.38 18.04 -0.22
CA TYR A 262 -23.55 16.83 0.56
C TYR A 262 -23.33 15.58 -0.30
N ASP A 263 -23.95 15.49 -1.49
CA ASP A 263 -23.80 14.36 -2.40
C ASP A 263 -22.37 14.24 -2.91
N SER A 264 -21.74 15.37 -3.25
CA SER A 264 -20.33 15.41 -3.65
C SER A 264 -19.40 14.92 -2.53
N ARG A 265 -19.68 15.30 -1.29
CA ARG A 265 -18.95 14.84 -0.10
C ARG A 265 -19.16 13.33 0.14
N THR A 266 -20.38 12.85 -0.03
CA THR A 266 -20.73 11.43 0.09
C THR A 266 -20.00 10.58 -0.95
N LEU A 267 -20.08 10.95 -2.23
CA LEU A 267 -19.37 10.23 -3.32
C LEU A 267 -17.86 10.25 -3.14
N HIS A 268 -17.30 11.37 -2.69
CA HIS A 268 -15.88 11.47 -2.37
C HIS A 268 -15.48 10.53 -1.22
N GLY A 269 -16.30 10.42 -0.19
CA GLY A 269 -16.11 9.48 0.91
C GLY A 269 -16.21 8.02 0.46
N MET A 270 -17.22 7.69 -0.37
CA MET A 270 -17.36 6.36 -0.99
C MET A 270 -16.11 5.95 -1.76
N MET A 271 -15.52 6.88 -2.53
CA MET A 271 -14.25 6.63 -3.23
C MET A 271 -13.12 6.37 -2.22
N GLY A 272 -13.07 7.09 -1.11
CA GLY A 272 -12.09 6.89 -0.05
C GLY A 272 -12.20 5.51 0.59
N VAL A 273 -13.39 5.08 0.95
CA VAL A 273 -13.68 3.73 1.49
C VAL A 273 -13.29 2.66 0.48
N THR A 274 -13.74 2.79 -0.77
CA THR A 274 -13.44 1.84 -1.85
C THR A 274 -11.93 1.67 -2.05
N ARG A 275 -11.16 2.76 -2.13
CA ARG A 275 -9.70 2.70 -2.24
C ARG A 275 -9.05 2.01 -1.05
N GLN A 276 -9.54 2.25 0.15
CA GLN A 276 -9.01 1.60 1.33
C GLN A 276 -9.27 0.09 1.35
N LEU A 277 -10.45 -0.36 0.89
CA LEU A 277 -10.76 -1.78 0.71
C LEU A 277 -9.83 -2.43 -0.33
N LEU A 278 -9.57 -1.76 -1.45
CA LEU A 278 -8.68 -2.24 -2.51
C LEU A 278 -7.20 -2.25 -2.09
N ASN A 279 -6.80 -1.47 -1.11
CA ASN A 279 -5.41 -1.43 -0.63
C ASN A 279 -4.97 -2.77 0.00
N VAL A 280 -5.88 -3.55 0.60
CA VAL A 280 -5.53 -4.84 1.24
C VAL A 280 -5.11 -5.89 0.20
N PRO A 281 -5.94 -6.22 -0.82
CA PRO A 281 -5.52 -7.12 -1.89
C PRO A 281 -4.28 -6.63 -2.64
N THR A 282 -4.20 -5.33 -2.92
CA THR A 282 -3.04 -4.73 -3.60
C THR A 282 -1.75 -4.92 -2.79
N ALA A 283 -1.80 -4.77 -1.47
CA ALA A 283 -0.63 -4.98 -0.60
C ALA A 283 -0.15 -6.45 -0.61
N LEU A 284 -1.07 -7.42 -0.72
CA LEU A 284 -0.71 -8.83 -0.87
C LEU A 284 0.04 -9.07 -2.18
N VAL A 285 -0.50 -8.56 -3.28
CA VAL A 285 0.13 -8.68 -4.61
C VAL A 285 1.51 -8.01 -4.64
N THR A 286 1.63 -6.77 -4.14
CA THR A 286 2.90 -6.03 -4.17
C THR A 286 3.98 -6.64 -3.27
N SER A 287 3.61 -7.24 -2.14
CA SER A 287 4.58 -7.88 -1.24
C SER A 287 5.28 -9.07 -1.88
N LEU A 288 4.59 -9.82 -2.72
CA LEU A 288 5.17 -10.92 -3.51
C LEU A 288 6.10 -10.39 -4.60
N CYS A 289 5.71 -9.32 -5.27
CA CYS A 289 6.52 -8.70 -6.32
C CYS A 289 7.90 -8.28 -5.79
N ILE A 290 7.94 -7.63 -4.63
CA ILE A 290 9.18 -7.14 -4.02
C ILE A 290 10.14 -8.27 -3.67
N SER A 291 9.65 -9.45 -3.27
CA SER A 291 10.49 -10.59 -2.87
C SER A 291 11.33 -11.18 -4.02
N LEU A 292 10.89 -11.02 -5.25
CA LEU A 292 11.55 -11.57 -6.45
C LEU A 292 12.55 -10.60 -7.10
N LEU A 293 12.50 -9.32 -6.75
CA LEU A 293 13.36 -8.28 -7.30
C LEU A 293 14.87 -8.60 -7.20
N PRO A 294 15.41 -8.99 -6.02
CA PRO A 294 16.85 -9.24 -5.89
C PRO A 294 17.32 -10.39 -6.76
N VAL A 295 16.47 -11.42 -6.95
CA VAL A 295 16.80 -12.59 -7.79
C VAL A 295 16.90 -12.17 -9.26
N ILE A 296 15.93 -11.38 -9.75
CA ILE A 296 15.91 -10.88 -11.13
C ILE A 296 17.12 -9.96 -11.39
N ALA A 297 17.40 -9.04 -10.45
CA ALA A 297 18.54 -8.14 -10.55
C ALA A 297 19.89 -8.90 -10.56
N GLY A 298 20.04 -9.92 -9.72
CA GLY A 298 21.24 -10.76 -9.67
C GLY A 298 21.49 -11.54 -10.96
N LEU A 299 20.45 -12.13 -11.54
CA LEU A 299 20.55 -12.84 -12.83
C LEU A 299 20.88 -11.89 -13.98
N TYR A 300 20.28 -10.70 -13.98
CA TYR A 300 20.57 -9.69 -14.99
C TYR A 300 22.01 -9.18 -14.91
N ALA A 301 22.53 -8.93 -13.70
CA ALA A 301 23.91 -8.53 -13.48
C ALA A 301 24.93 -9.59 -13.95
N GLN A 302 24.57 -10.88 -13.85
CA GLN A 302 25.35 -12.00 -14.36
C GLN A 302 25.19 -12.20 -15.89
N LYS A 303 24.47 -11.32 -16.61
CA LYS A 303 24.16 -11.40 -18.04
C LYS A 303 23.39 -12.67 -18.46
N LYS A 304 22.72 -13.33 -17.51
CA LYS A 304 21.87 -14.51 -17.73
C LYS A 304 20.47 -14.11 -18.19
N TYR A 305 20.37 -13.52 -19.38
CA TYR A 305 19.14 -12.90 -19.89
C TYR A 305 17.98 -13.89 -20.06
N ALA A 306 18.25 -15.14 -20.44
CA ALA A 306 17.22 -16.17 -20.57
C ALA A 306 16.59 -16.53 -19.22
N GLU A 307 17.41 -16.73 -18.18
CA GLU A 307 16.97 -16.99 -16.81
C GLU A 307 16.24 -15.77 -16.22
N THR A 308 16.74 -14.55 -16.48
CA THR A 308 16.08 -13.28 -16.10
C THR A 308 14.65 -13.22 -16.66
N ARG A 309 14.47 -13.53 -17.95
CA ARG A 309 13.16 -13.56 -18.59
C ARG A 309 12.25 -14.65 -18.00
N GLN A 310 12.79 -15.82 -17.72
CA GLN A 310 12.04 -16.91 -17.10
C GLN A 310 11.56 -16.53 -15.70
N LYS A 311 12.43 -15.99 -14.85
CA LYS A 311 12.10 -15.54 -13.50
C LYS A 311 11.13 -14.35 -13.49
N ALA A 312 11.27 -13.41 -14.44
CA ALA A 312 10.30 -12.34 -14.60
C ALA A 312 8.90 -12.90 -14.95
N ASN A 313 8.77 -13.77 -15.95
CA ASN A 313 7.50 -14.41 -16.30
C ASN A 313 6.92 -15.21 -15.12
N TYR A 314 7.76 -15.87 -14.34
CA TYR A 314 7.34 -16.59 -13.12
C TYR A 314 6.75 -15.62 -12.07
N ALA A 315 7.38 -14.46 -11.86
CA ALA A 315 6.86 -13.43 -10.97
C ALA A 315 5.47 -12.94 -11.41
N PHE A 316 5.26 -12.73 -12.72
CA PHE A 316 3.94 -12.37 -13.26
C PHE A 316 2.92 -13.50 -13.11
N LYS A 317 3.33 -14.76 -13.30
CA LYS A 317 2.48 -15.92 -13.02
C LYS A 317 1.96 -15.89 -11.57
N LEU A 318 2.83 -15.74 -10.60
CA LEU A 318 2.46 -15.66 -9.18
C LEU A 318 1.56 -14.45 -8.86
N CYS A 319 1.87 -13.30 -9.45
CA CYS A 319 1.04 -12.10 -9.33
C CYS A 319 -0.40 -12.36 -9.79
N TYR A 320 -0.59 -12.97 -10.98
CA TYR A 320 -1.90 -13.22 -11.55
C TYR A 320 -2.67 -14.32 -10.84
N ILE A 321 -2.00 -15.34 -10.30
CA ILE A 321 -2.60 -16.38 -9.47
C ILE A 321 -3.34 -15.77 -8.26
N ILE A 322 -2.86 -14.64 -7.74
CA ILE A 322 -3.45 -13.99 -6.57
C ILE A 322 -4.34 -12.80 -6.97
N ALA A 323 -3.87 -11.95 -7.89
CA ALA A 323 -4.61 -10.74 -8.26
C ALA A 323 -5.94 -11.04 -8.96
N VAL A 324 -5.99 -12.06 -9.82
CA VAL A 324 -7.19 -12.39 -10.60
C VAL A 324 -8.35 -12.85 -9.70
N PRO A 325 -8.21 -13.89 -8.85
CA PRO A 325 -9.32 -14.33 -8.02
C PRO A 325 -9.76 -13.25 -7.02
N LEU A 326 -8.82 -12.43 -6.50
CA LEU A 326 -9.16 -11.32 -5.62
C LEU A 326 -9.95 -10.23 -6.35
N SER A 327 -9.59 -9.90 -7.61
CA SER A 327 -10.33 -8.93 -8.42
C SER A 327 -11.74 -9.43 -8.72
N ILE A 328 -11.89 -10.71 -9.10
CA ILE A 328 -13.17 -11.34 -9.39
C ILE A 328 -14.05 -11.40 -8.15
N ALA A 329 -13.49 -11.84 -7.01
CA ALA A 329 -14.21 -11.91 -5.74
C ALA A 329 -14.70 -10.53 -5.29
N MET A 330 -13.84 -9.51 -5.33
CA MET A 330 -14.20 -8.13 -4.98
C MET A 330 -15.23 -7.53 -5.96
N CYS A 331 -15.26 -7.97 -7.21
CA CYS A 331 -16.25 -7.54 -8.19
C CYS A 331 -17.63 -8.10 -7.88
N VAL A 332 -17.73 -9.42 -7.67
CA VAL A 332 -18.99 -10.15 -7.54
C VAL A 332 -19.57 -10.02 -6.13
N TYR A 333 -18.72 -10.12 -5.11
CA TYR A 333 -19.13 -10.06 -3.70
C TYR A 333 -19.00 -8.66 -3.09
N ALA A 334 -19.02 -7.60 -3.92
CA ALA A 334 -18.92 -6.22 -3.43
C ALA A 334 -20.06 -5.85 -2.47
N GLU A 335 -21.30 -6.23 -2.81
CA GLU A 335 -22.49 -5.92 -2.01
C GLU A 335 -22.52 -6.69 -0.69
N PRO A 336 -22.38 -8.04 -0.65
CA PRO A 336 -22.21 -8.79 0.58
C PRO A 336 -21.06 -8.28 1.47
N LEU A 337 -19.95 -7.88 0.86
CA LEU A 337 -18.80 -7.33 1.59
C LEU A 337 -19.16 -5.99 2.25
N TYR A 338 -19.91 -5.12 1.58
CA TYR A 338 -20.36 -3.86 2.15
C TYR A 338 -21.33 -4.08 3.31
N VAL A 339 -22.27 -5.02 3.17
CA VAL A 339 -23.19 -5.39 4.26
C VAL A 339 -22.41 -5.97 5.45
N MET A 340 -21.50 -6.92 5.20
CA MET A 340 -20.65 -7.52 6.23
C MET A 340 -19.81 -6.48 7.00
N LEU A 341 -19.35 -5.45 6.32
CA LEU A 341 -18.57 -4.39 6.93
C LEU A 341 -19.44 -3.27 7.54
N GLY A 342 -20.77 -3.35 7.41
CA GLY A 342 -21.68 -2.31 7.88
C GLY A 342 -21.45 -0.97 7.19
N LEU A 343 -21.03 -0.98 5.95
CA LEU A 343 -20.82 0.19 5.10
C LEU A 343 -22.15 0.57 4.42
N GLY A 344 -22.31 1.86 4.09
CA GLY A 344 -23.51 2.35 3.41
C GLY A 344 -23.51 2.02 1.90
N SER A 345 -23.58 3.05 1.10
CA SER A 345 -23.58 2.94 -0.36
C SER A 345 -22.13 2.92 -0.91
N GLY A 346 -21.90 2.25 -2.03
CA GLY A 346 -20.57 2.23 -2.67
C GLY A 346 -20.14 0.87 -3.19
N ALA A 347 -20.93 -0.18 -2.95
CA ALA A 347 -20.66 -1.52 -3.43
C ALA A 347 -20.45 -1.56 -4.96
N LYS A 348 -21.28 -0.85 -5.74
CA LYS A 348 -21.13 -0.73 -7.19
C LYS A 348 -19.79 -0.10 -7.59
N LEU A 349 -19.35 0.92 -6.83
CA LEU A 349 -18.06 1.57 -7.08
C LEU A 349 -16.91 0.60 -6.82
N LEU A 350 -16.98 -0.19 -5.74
CA LEU A 350 -16.02 -1.25 -5.44
C LEU A 350 -15.98 -2.30 -6.55
N SER A 351 -17.15 -2.77 -6.99
CA SER A 351 -17.27 -3.75 -8.08
C SER A 351 -16.58 -3.25 -9.36
N TYR A 352 -16.86 -2.03 -9.80
CA TYR A 352 -16.23 -1.44 -10.99
C TYR A 352 -14.72 -1.17 -10.81
N MET A 353 -14.25 -0.87 -9.60
CA MET A 353 -12.82 -0.64 -9.34
C MET A 353 -12.01 -1.90 -9.04
N SER A 354 -12.65 -3.06 -8.85
CA SER A 354 -11.99 -4.30 -8.40
C SER A 354 -10.84 -4.75 -9.31
N PHE A 355 -11.01 -4.67 -10.64
CA PHE A 355 -9.97 -5.04 -11.61
C PHE A 355 -8.77 -4.08 -11.61
N SER A 356 -8.85 -2.94 -10.93
CA SER A 356 -7.68 -2.08 -10.71
C SER A 356 -6.58 -2.78 -9.88
N ILE A 357 -6.92 -3.78 -9.06
CA ILE A 357 -5.96 -4.64 -8.34
C ILE A 357 -5.03 -5.35 -9.33
N LEU A 358 -5.61 -5.95 -10.37
CA LEU A 358 -4.87 -6.67 -11.40
C LEU A 358 -3.95 -5.75 -12.19
N LEU A 359 -4.48 -4.61 -12.66
CA LEU A 359 -3.69 -3.65 -13.44
C LEU A 359 -2.58 -3.01 -12.61
N LEU A 360 -2.91 -2.54 -11.41
CA LEU A 360 -1.93 -1.92 -10.52
C LEU A 360 -0.84 -2.91 -10.12
N GLY A 361 -1.20 -4.16 -9.76
CA GLY A 361 -0.25 -5.22 -9.48
C GLY A 361 0.69 -5.49 -10.66
N THR A 362 0.15 -5.53 -11.88
CA THR A 362 0.92 -5.71 -13.11
C THR A 362 1.91 -4.55 -13.35
N VAL A 363 1.44 -3.30 -13.21
CA VAL A 363 2.28 -2.10 -13.38
C VAL A 363 3.39 -2.05 -12.33
N HIS A 364 3.07 -2.35 -11.07
CA HIS A 364 4.08 -2.39 -10.00
C HIS A 364 5.14 -3.46 -10.26
N LEU A 365 4.73 -4.64 -10.73
CA LEU A 365 5.68 -5.71 -11.05
C LEU A 365 6.53 -5.36 -12.26
N GLN A 366 5.95 -4.77 -13.32
CA GLN A 366 6.73 -4.26 -14.45
C GLN A 366 7.75 -3.21 -14.02
N SER A 367 7.33 -2.22 -13.23
CA SER A 367 8.23 -1.18 -12.70
C SER A 367 9.36 -1.80 -11.88
N SER A 368 9.05 -2.83 -11.10
CA SER A 368 10.02 -3.58 -10.31
C SER A 368 11.03 -4.33 -11.19
N VAL A 369 10.57 -5.00 -12.26
CA VAL A 369 11.46 -5.66 -13.23
C VAL A 369 12.31 -4.61 -13.95
N MET A 370 11.75 -3.46 -14.35
CA MET A 370 12.50 -2.36 -14.97
C MET A 370 13.60 -1.83 -14.05
N GLN A 371 13.32 -1.68 -12.75
CA GLN A 371 14.35 -1.33 -11.77
C GLN A 371 15.47 -2.37 -11.72
N SER A 372 15.12 -3.66 -11.78
CA SER A 372 16.09 -4.76 -11.76
C SER A 372 17.00 -4.80 -12.99
N VAL A 373 16.54 -4.26 -14.13
CA VAL A 373 17.32 -4.21 -15.39
C VAL A 373 17.87 -2.81 -15.71
N ASN A 374 18.03 -1.97 -14.69
CA ASN A 374 18.57 -0.59 -14.78
C ASN A 374 17.74 0.38 -15.64
N GLU A 375 16.42 0.24 -15.66
CA GLU A 375 15.47 1.15 -16.33
C GLU A 375 14.55 1.88 -15.31
N LEU A 376 15.07 2.18 -14.12
CA LEU A 376 14.30 2.85 -13.05
C LEU A 376 13.75 4.20 -13.50
N PHE A 377 14.55 5.01 -14.21
CA PHE A 377 14.13 6.33 -14.68
C PHE A 377 12.96 6.23 -15.68
N SER A 378 13.04 5.31 -16.64
CA SER A 378 11.97 5.06 -17.60
C SER A 378 10.67 4.63 -16.89
N ALA A 379 10.75 3.73 -15.90
CA ALA A 379 9.59 3.30 -15.12
C ALA A 379 8.93 4.46 -14.36
N THR A 380 9.75 5.33 -13.76
CA THR A 380 9.28 6.52 -13.03
C THR A 380 8.61 7.53 -13.97
N LEU A 381 9.21 7.78 -15.13
CA LEU A 381 8.65 8.67 -16.15
C LEU A 381 7.30 8.18 -16.67
N PHE A 382 7.19 6.88 -16.99
CA PHE A 382 5.94 6.30 -17.50
C PHE A 382 4.83 6.30 -16.46
N MET A 383 5.16 6.09 -15.19
CA MET A 383 4.21 6.25 -14.08
C MET A 383 3.77 7.73 -13.97
N GLY A 384 4.70 8.68 -14.10
CA GLY A 384 4.40 10.12 -14.10
C GLY A 384 3.43 10.51 -15.22
N ILE A 385 3.64 10.00 -16.44
CA ILE A 385 2.73 10.20 -17.57
C ILE A 385 1.33 9.65 -17.22
N GLY A 386 1.24 8.45 -16.66
CA GLY A 386 -0.02 7.86 -16.22
C GLY A 386 -0.76 8.74 -15.21
N VAL A 387 -0.04 9.28 -14.22
CA VAL A 387 -0.60 10.18 -13.19
C VAL A 387 -1.07 11.50 -13.81
N LEU A 388 -0.31 12.10 -14.73
CA LEU A 388 -0.71 13.34 -15.42
C LEU A 388 -1.98 13.14 -16.25
N VAL A 389 -2.03 12.06 -17.03
CA VAL A 389 -3.25 11.73 -17.83
C VAL A 389 -4.44 11.49 -16.90
N LYS A 390 -4.24 10.81 -15.77
CA LYS A 390 -5.29 10.61 -14.77
C LYS A 390 -5.83 11.94 -14.24
N ALA A 391 -4.96 12.89 -13.90
CA ALA A 391 -5.37 14.19 -13.40
C ALA A 391 -6.22 14.95 -14.44
N ILE A 392 -5.80 14.94 -15.71
CA ILE A 392 -6.53 15.56 -16.82
C ILE A 392 -7.89 14.88 -17.01
N LEU A 393 -7.91 13.56 -17.08
CA LEU A 393 -9.16 12.81 -17.27
C LEU A 393 -10.11 12.97 -16.08
N ASN A 394 -9.62 12.96 -14.84
CA ASN A 394 -10.43 13.24 -13.66
C ASN A 394 -11.06 14.64 -13.75
N TYR A 395 -10.28 15.64 -14.14
CA TYR A 395 -10.77 17.00 -14.26
C TYR A 395 -11.91 17.13 -15.27
N ILE A 396 -11.86 16.38 -16.38
CA ILE A 396 -12.86 16.41 -17.45
C ILE A 396 -14.04 15.48 -17.12
N LEU A 397 -13.77 14.20 -16.86
CA LEU A 397 -14.80 13.16 -16.82
C LEU A 397 -15.68 13.23 -15.56
N ILE A 398 -15.13 13.62 -14.41
CA ILE A 398 -15.92 13.76 -13.17
C ILE A 398 -16.93 14.90 -13.28
N ALA A 399 -16.64 15.94 -14.07
CA ALA A 399 -17.55 17.08 -14.27
C ALA A 399 -18.72 16.78 -15.21
N ILE A 400 -18.73 15.62 -15.89
CA ILE A 400 -19.82 15.21 -16.76
C ILE A 400 -20.94 14.61 -15.89
N PRO A 401 -22.17 15.18 -15.88
CA PRO A 401 -23.25 14.76 -14.99
C PRO A 401 -23.62 13.27 -15.12
N SER A 402 -23.55 12.70 -16.32
CA SER A 402 -23.87 11.28 -16.57
C SER A 402 -22.77 10.32 -16.09
N LEU A 403 -21.54 10.78 -15.95
CA LEU A 403 -20.41 9.96 -15.50
C LEU A 403 -20.12 10.17 -14.01
N ASN A 404 -20.11 11.42 -13.53
CA ASN A 404 -19.79 11.82 -12.15
C ASN A 404 -18.61 11.01 -11.55
N ILE A 405 -18.81 10.31 -10.44
CA ILE A 405 -17.78 9.51 -9.76
C ILE A 405 -17.20 8.38 -10.62
N TYR A 406 -17.96 7.85 -11.58
CA TYR A 406 -17.47 6.81 -12.49
C TYR A 406 -16.42 7.34 -13.48
N GLY A 407 -16.40 8.66 -13.74
CA GLY A 407 -15.30 9.31 -14.44
C GLY A 407 -13.95 9.07 -13.78
N ALA A 408 -13.90 9.03 -12.44
CA ALA A 408 -12.69 8.70 -11.69
C ALA A 408 -12.28 7.23 -11.83
N VAL A 409 -13.25 6.33 -12.00
CA VAL A 409 -12.98 4.90 -12.28
C VAL A 409 -12.29 4.76 -13.63
N ILE A 410 -12.88 5.35 -14.68
CA ILE A 410 -12.32 5.34 -16.05
C ILE A 410 -10.90 5.92 -16.05
N SER A 411 -10.72 7.09 -15.45
CA SER A 411 -9.41 7.75 -15.34
C SER A 411 -8.36 6.88 -14.64
N THR A 412 -8.77 6.13 -13.61
CA THR A 412 -7.89 5.20 -12.88
C THR A 412 -7.45 4.05 -13.76
N TYR A 413 -8.35 3.45 -14.53
CA TYR A 413 -7.99 2.38 -15.48
C TYR A 413 -7.03 2.88 -16.56
N VAL A 414 -7.33 4.01 -17.19
CA VAL A 414 -6.45 4.60 -18.21
C VAL A 414 -5.07 4.92 -17.63
N SER A 415 -5.00 5.44 -16.41
CA SER A 415 -3.74 5.76 -15.74
C SER A 415 -2.83 4.55 -15.49
N TYR A 416 -3.38 3.36 -15.40
CA TYR A 416 -2.62 2.11 -15.26
C TYR A 416 -2.31 1.47 -16.61
N ILE A 417 -3.21 1.58 -17.60
CA ILE A 417 -3.00 1.04 -18.94
C ILE A 417 -1.84 1.74 -19.65
N ILE A 418 -1.69 3.06 -19.49
CA ILE A 418 -0.61 3.82 -20.13
C ILE A 418 0.78 3.33 -19.68
N PRO A 419 1.15 3.36 -18.38
CA PRO A 419 2.45 2.84 -17.96
C PRO A 419 2.60 1.35 -18.23
N LEU A 420 1.53 0.55 -18.19
CA LEU A 420 1.56 -0.86 -18.54
C LEU A 420 2.06 -1.09 -19.98
N ILE A 421 1.52 -0.33 -20.94
CA ILE A 421 1.93 -0.41 -22.35
C ILE A 421 3.36 0.11 -22.53
N LEU A 422 3.68 1.27 -21.97
CA LEU A 422 5.01 1.90 -22.12
C LEU A 422 6.11 1.06 -21.47
N ASN A 423 5.87 0.53 -20.26
CA ASN A 423 6.79 -0.39 -19.58
C ASN A 423 7.01 -1.66 -20.41
N HIS A 424 5.93 -2.23 -20.98
CA HIS A 424 6.05 -3.44 -21.82
C HIS A 424 6.89 -3.19 -23.06
N ILE A 425 6.64 -2.09 -23.77
CA ILE A 425 7.41 -1.70 -24.96
C ILE A 425 8.89 -1.51 -24.59
N CYS A 426 9.18 -0.82 -23.49
CA CYS A 426 10.54 -0.59 -23.02
C CYS A 426 11.26 -1.89 -22.66
N LEU A 427 10.62 -2.80 -21.91
CA LEU A 427 11.17 -4.08 -21.52
C LEU A 427 11.49 -4.96 -22.74
N VAL A 428 10.60 -5.00 -23.73
CA VAL A 428 10.80 -5.80 -24.95
C VAL A 428 11.86 -5.21 -25.84
N ARG A 429 11.77 -3.90 -26.18
CA ARG A 429 12.65 -3.28 -27.17
C ARG A 429 14.05 -3.00 -26.65
N LYS A 430 14.17 -2.49 -25.41
CA LYS A 430 15.49 -2.10 -24.87
C LYS A 430 16.22 -3.24 -24.16
N ARG A 431 15.51 -4.19 -23.54
CA ARG A 431 16.09 -5.20 -22.65
C ARG A 431 15.83 -6.64 -23.07
N GLY A 432 15.05 -6.87 -24.11
CA GLY A 432 14.72 -8.22 -24.59
C GLY A 432 13.89 -9.07 -23.62
N VAL A 433 13.35 -8.45 -22.57
CA VAL A 433 12.54 -9.15 -21.55
C VAL A 433 11.08 -9.17 -22.00
N ARG A 434 10.71 -10.20 -22.74
CA ARG A 434 9.34 -10.39 -23.21
C ARG A 434 8.49 -11.10 -22.17
N ILE A 435 7.48 -10.40 -21.64
CA ILE A 435 6.52 -10.92 -20.67
C ILE A 435 5.25 -11.37 -21.41
N LYS A 436 4.85 -12.63 -21.22
CA LYS A 436 3.69 -13.25 -21.89
C LYS A 436 2.40 -12.99 -21.09
N MET A 437 2.05 -11.71 -20.83
CA MET A 437 0.97 -11.32 -19.92
C MET A 437 -0.34 -12.02 -20.22
N PHE A 438 -0.83 -11.96 -21.47
CA PHE A 438 -2.10 -12.56 -21.87
C PHE A 438 -2.17 -14.06 -21.57
N ARG A 439 -1.11 -14.80 -21.94
CA ARG A 439 -1.05 -16.26 -21.69
C ARG A 439 -1.01 -16.58 -20.20
N LEU A 440 -0.32 -15.75 -19.41
CA LEU A 440 -0.19 -15.96 -17.95
C LEU A 440 -1.48 -15.60 -17.20
N THR A 441 -2.31 -14.71 -17.74
CA THR A 441 -3.58 -14.29 -17.14
C THR A 441 -4.72 -15.24 -17.49
N LEU A 442 -4.67 -15.93 -18.65
CA LEU A 442 -5.78 -16.72 -19.18
C LEU A 442 -6.20 -17.86 -18.24
N ILE A 443 -5.23 -18.66 -17.77
CA ILE A 443 -5.54 -19.79 -16.87
C ILE A 443 -6.12 -19.30 -15.53
N PRO A 444 -5.52 -18.33 -14.82
CA PRO A 444 -6.14 -17.74 -13.63
C PRO A 444 -7.54 -17.17 -13.86
N MET A 445 -7.82 -16.56 -15.04
CA MET A 445 -9.16 -16.03 -15.36
C MET A 445 -10.19 -17.15 -15.51
N ILE A 446 -9.86 -18.23 -16.22
CA ILE A 446 -10.72 -19.41 -16.35
C ILE A 446 -10.98 -20.02 -14.97
N CYS A 447 -9.93 -20.24 -14.18
CA CYS A 447 -10.05 -20.79 -12.83
C CYS A 447 -10.82 -19.84 -11.88
N GLY A 448 -10.69 -18.52 -12.07
CA GLY A 448 -11.49 -17.52 -11.36
C GLY A 448 -12.98 -17.57 -11.73
N GLY A 449 -13.31 -17.85 -12.99
CA GLY A 449 -14.68 -18.15 -13.42
C GLY A 449 -15.23 -19.41 -12.76
N LEU A 450 -14.45 -20.50 -12.75
CA LEU A 450 -14.82 -21.74 -12.05
C LEU A 450 -14.97 -21.54 -10.53
N MET A 451 -14.14 -20.69 -9.94
CA MET A 451 -14.27 -20.27 -8.53
C MET A 451 -15.67 -19.69 -8.26
N LEU A 452 -16.17 -18.82 -9.15
CA LEU A 452 -17.53 -18.25 -9.00
C LEU A 452 -18.60 -19.32 -9.12
N VAL A 453 -18.47 -20.22 -10.10
CA VAL A 453 -19.43 -21.33 -10.28
C VAL A 453 -19.49 -22.22 -9.03
N GLY A 454 -18.40 -22.39 -8.32
CA GLY A 454 -18.38 -23.16 -7.07
C GLY A 454 -18.80 -22.37 -5.83
N SER A 455 -18.48 -21.08 -5.76
CA SER A 455 -18.75 -20.26 -4.56
C SER A 455 -20.15 -19.63 -4.56
N MET A 456 -20.70 -19.26 -5.72
CA MET A 456 -22.00 -18.60 -5.81
C MET A 456 -23.18 -19.48 -5.31
N PRO A 457 -23.28 -20.77 -5.69
CA PRO A 457 -24.31 -21.64 -5.12
C PRO A 457 -24.20 -21.80 -3.60
N VAL A 458 -22.97 -21.87 -3.07
CA VAL A 458 -22.74 -21.94 -1.61
C VAL A 458 -23.22 -20.66 -0.93
N TYR A 459 -22.93 -19.50 -1.53
CA TYR A 459 -23.41 -18.21 -1.04
C TYR A 459 -24.93 -18.15 -1.02
N LEU A 460 -25.60 -18.42 -2.16
CA LEU A 460 -27.04 -18.34 -2.30
C LEU A 460 -27.77 -19.33 -1.38
N LEU A 461 -27.25 -20.57 -1.26
CA LEU A 461 -27.84 -21.58 -0.40
C LEU A 461 -27.70 -21.21 1.08
N SER A 462 -26.52 -20.76 1.49
CA SER A 462 -26.30 -20.33 2.88
C SER A 462 -27.09 -19.08 3.23
N ASP A 463 -27.21 -18.14 2.32
CA ASP A 463 -28.00 -16.92 2.49
C ASP A 463 -29.49 -17.27 2.64
N PHE A 464 -30.03 -18.13 1.77
CA PHE A 464 -31.42 -18.62 1.84
C PHE A 464 -31.72 -19.38 3.17
N LEU A 465 -30.79 -20.25 3.60
CA LEU A 465 -30.99 -21.05 4.80
C LEU A 465 -30.87 -20.21 6.08
N LEU A 466 -29.84 -19.37 6.17
CA LEU A 466 -29.58 -18.56 7.35
C LEU A 466 -30.49 -17.34 7.45
N GLY A 467 -30.96 -16.80 6.32
CA GLY A 467 -31.87 -15.65 6.27
C GLY A 467 -33.22 -15.91 6.96
N LYS A 468 -33.58 -17.20 7.16
CA LYS A 468 -34.78 -17.59 7.91
C LYS A 468 -34.61 -17.50 9.43
N PHE A 469 -33.38 -17.56 9.94
CA PHE A 469 -33.08 -17.70 11.39
C PHE A 469 -32.23 -16.57 11.96
N ALA A 470 -31.51 -15.81 11.11
CA ALA A 470 -30.58 -14.78 11.54
C ALA A 470 -30.87 -13.44 10.85
N GLY A 471 -30.47 -12.34 11.48
CA GLY A 471 -30.57 -11.02 10.87
C GLY A 471 -29.63 -10.87 9.66
N THR A 472 -29.98 -9.97 8.74
CA THR A 472 -29.28 -9.75 7.45
C THR A 472 -27.76 -9.66 7.59
N TYR A 473 -27.27 -8.93 8.58
CA TYR A 473 -25.82 -8.77 8.83
C TYR A 473 -25.11 -10.11 9.12
N VAL A 474 -25.70 -10.95 9.97
CA VAL A 474 -25.11 -12.25 10.37
C VAL A 474 -25.17 -13.22 9.21
N THR A 475 -26.32 -13.25 8.52
CA THR A 475 -26.54 -14.08 7.33
C THR A 475 -25.50 -13.79 6.25
N GLU A 476 -25.36 -12.53 5.85
CA GLU A 476 -24.41 -12.09 4.83
C GLU A 476 -22.96 -12.40 5.22
N THR A 477 -22.61 -12.17 6.49
CA THR A 477 -21.26 -12.42 6.99
C THR A 477 -20.89 -13.91 6.90
N ILE A 478 -21.78 -14.79 7.37
CA ILE A 478 -21.54 -16.24 7.37
C ILE A 478 -21.53 -16.76 5.93
N SER A 479 -22.50 -16.34 5.10
CA SER A 479 -22.61 -16.74 3.71
C SER A 479 -21.40 -16.35 2.88
N LEU A 480 -20.88 -15.13 3.09
CA LEU A 480 -19.67 -14.66 2.44
C LEU A 480 -18.42 -15.46 2.86
N ILE A 481 -18.30 -15.79 4.15
CA ILE A 481 -17.17 -16.61 4.66
C ILE A 481 -17.22 -18.03 4.07
N LEU A 482 -18.40 -18.64 4.02
CA LEU A 482 -18.57 -19.98 3.43
C LEU A 482 -18.29 -19.97 1.92
N ALA A 483 -18.81 -18.97 1.20
CA ALA A 483 -18.54 -18.78 -0.21
C ALA A 483 -17.05 -18.56 -0.49
N ALA A 484 -16.37 -17.73 0.32
CA ALA A 484 -14.94 -17.50 0.18
C ALA A 484 -14.13 -18.80 0.41
N ALA A 485 -14.48 -19.59 1.43
CA ALA A 485 -13.84 -20.87 1.69
C ALA A 485 -14.03 -21.85 0.53
N ALA A 486 -15.26 -22.00 0.02
CA ALA A 486 -15.58 -22.83 -1.14
C ALA A 486 -14.84 -22.35 -2.39
N GLY A 487 -14.86 -21.04 -2.64
CA GLY A 487 -14.16 -20.42 -3.76
C GLY A 487 -12.66 -20.68 -3.76
N ILE A 488 -12.00 -20.54 -2.60
CA ILE A 488 -10.56 -20.84 -2.45
C ILE A 488 -10.27 -22.30 -2.81
N VAL A 489 -11.08 -23.25 -2.30
CA VAL A 489 -10.89 -24.68 -2.59
C VAL A 489 -11.05 -24.95 -4.08
N VAL A 490 -12.13 -24.47 -4.68
CA VAL A 490 -12.42 -24.67 -6.12
C VAL A 490 -11.34 -24.03 -6.99
N TYR A 491 -10.90 -22.81 -6.66
CA TYR A 491 -9.85 -22.12 -7.39
C TYR A 491 -8.53 -22.90 -7.42
N PHE A 492 -8.04 -23.28 -6.25
CA PHE A 492 -6.76 -24.02 -6.17
C PHE A 492 -6.85 -25.42 -6.78
N TYR A 493 -7.99 -26.09 -6.64
CA TYR A 493 -8.23 -27.36 -7.33
C TYR A 493 -8.23 -27.21 -8.85
N ALA A 494 -8.92 -26.19 -9.37
CA ALA A 494 -8.94 -25.88 -10.80
C ALA A 494 -7.54 -25.52 -11.32
N MET A 495 -6.78 -24.68 -10.58
CA MET A 495 -5.42 -24.31 -10.92
C MET A 495 -4.48 -25.51 -11.01
N LYS A 496 -4.62 -26.48 -10.10
CA LYS A 496 -3.88 -27.74 -10.16
C LYS A 496 -4.23 -28.57 -11.38
N LYS A 497 -5.53 -28.76 -11.65
CA LYS A 497 -6.03 -29.60 -12.75
C LYS A 497 -5.73 -29.02 -14.13
N THR A 498 -5.71 -27.69 -14.28
CA THR A 498 -5.37 -26.99 -15.53
C THR A 498 -3.86 -26.83 -15.75
N GLY A 499 -3.00 -27.28 -14.83
CA GLY A 499 -1.56 -27.07 -14.92
C GLY A 499 -1.14 -25.61 -14.71
N GLY A 500 -2.04 -24.77 -14.17
CA GLY A 500 -1.74 -23.37 -13.84
C GLY A 500 -0.79 -23.20 -12.67
N MET A 501 -0.76 -24.18 -11.76
CA MET A 501 0.16 -24.20 -10.61
C MET A 501 0.84 -25.56 -10.48
N ASP A 502 2.15 -25.53 -10.22
CA ASP A 502 2.98 -26.68 -9.92
C ASP A 502 3.10 -26.87 -8.40
N SER A 503 3.56 -28.06 -7.95
CA SER A 503 3.73 -28.35 -6.52
C SER A 503 4.66 -27.37 -5.80
N SER A 504 5.64 -26.79 -6.51
CA SER A 504 6.53 -25.73 -6.02
C SER A 504 5.79 -24.42 -5.75
N ASP A 505 4.83 -24.05 -6.61
CA ASP A 505 4.01 -22.83 -6.47
C ASP A 505 3.12 -22.93 -5.21
N PHE A 506 2.51 -24.09 -4.99
CA PHE A 506 1.71 -24.34 -3.78
C PHE A 506 2.53 -24.20 -2.49
N SER A 507 3.82 -24.56 -2.54
CA SER A 507 4.70 -24.43 -1.39
C SER A 507 5.00 -23.01 -0.97
N LEU A 508 4.93 -22.05 -1.90
CA LEU A 508 5.16 -20.64 -1.65
C LEU A 508 3.90 -19.91 -1.15
N ILE A 509 2.72 -20.35 -1.59
CA ILE A 509 1.46 -19.65 -1.33
C ILE A 509 0.70 -20.23 -0.13
N LEU A 510 0.72 -21.57 0.04
CA LEU A 510 -0.07 -22.25 1.07
C LEU A 510 0.79 -22.82 2.20
N PRO A 511 0.37 -22.65 3.48
CA PRO A 511 0.99 -23.29 4.63
C PRO A 511 0.97 -24.83 4.50
N ALA A 512 1.99 -25.50 5.07
CA ALA A 512 2.14 -26.95 4.98
C ALA A 512 0.91 -27.73 5.47
N ASN A 513 0.22 -27.22 6.49
CA ASN A 513 -0.99 -27.84 7.05
C ASN A 513 -2.17 -27.85 6.09
N LEU A 514 -2.36 -26.77 5.32
CA LEU A 514 -3.41 -26.64 4.31
C LEU A 514 -3.14 -27.52 3.09
N ARG A 515 -1.88 -27.64 2.67
CA ARG A 515 -1.46 -28.51 1.56
C ARG A 515 -1.80 -30.00 1.85
N LYS A 516 -1.51 -30.47 3.07
CA LYS A 516 -1.86 -31.85 3.47
C LYS A 516 -3.37 -32.10 3.43
N LYS A 517 -4.19 -31.14 3.89
CA LYS A 517 -5.67 -31.28 3.88
C LYS A 517 -6.26 -31.26 2.47
N LEU A 518 -5.68 -30.48 1.56
CA LEU A 518 -6.18 -30.34 0.19
C LEU A 518 -5.55 -31.36 -0.79
N LYS A 519 -4.68 -32.27 -0.32
CA LYS A 519 -3.91 -33.22 -1.15
C LYS A 519 -3.19 -32.53 -2.34
N LEU A 520 -2.65 -31.31 -2.09
CA LEU A 520 -1.98 -30.45 -3.07
C LEU A 520 -0.45 -30.60 -3.01
#